data_29dff0e3bf8eb90d63cd274f32fa8281
#
_entry.id   29dff0e3bf8eb90d63cd274f32fa8281
#
_cell.length_a   1.000
_cell.length_b   1.000
_cell.length_c   1.000
_cell.angle_alpha   90.00
_cell.angle_beta   90.00
_cell.angle_gamma   90.00
#
_symmetry.space_group_name_H-M   'P 1'
#
loop_
_entity.id
_entity.type
_entity.pdbx_description
1 polymer ?
#
loop_
_entity_poly.entity_id
_entity_poly.type
_entity_poly.pdbx_seq_one_letter_code
_entity_poly.pdbx_strand_id
1 'polypeptide(L)'
;MSIPRLPLRIFAVAFATLAFGSLVPPAASAAEIPAIASRQSAEKRTFTDDEIAEGFFKTAFGAEYHLAGRVDRIRKYDVPVRVFADGNRPDRKAQLAKVVADIGQRVAHLDIAMAETSDAANVVVKLVRDRDLFRTITSFYGSERAREIKTSLDPQCLSGFRKSEKYEIEHSDVILTVDNGDFVFLDCAYEELLQSLGPINDTSSVPWTMFNDNVSMGIFDVYDQYILNVLYDPRIKAGMTVEEVKAVLPEVLADVRVWVKKVNDLPE
;
A
#
# COMPACT_ATOMS: atom_id res chain seq x y z
N MET A 1 -26.38 73.80 -56.76
CA MET A 1 -25.09 73.43 -56.36
C MET A 1 -25.17 72.06 -55.65
N SER A 2 -24.91 70.99 -56.40
CA SER A 2 -25.02 69.60 -55.86
C SER A 2 -23.63 69.07 -55.62
N ILE A 3 -23.41 68.56 -54.41
CA ILE A 3 -22.17 67.96 -53.98
C ILE A 3 -22.29 66.45 -54.20
N PRO A 4 -21.34 65.77 -54.89
CA PRO A 4 -21.41 64.32 -55.08
C PRO A 4 -20.90 63.56 -53.84
N ARG A 5 -21.63 62.50 -53.47
CA ARG A 5 -21.27 61.57 -52.41
C ARG A 5 -20.30 60.50 -52.96
N LEU A 6 -19.11 60.38 -52.35
CA LEU A 6 -18.15 59.31 -52.62
C LEU A 6 -18.60 58.00 -51.86
N PRO A 7 -18.44 56.80 -52.48
CA PRO A 7 -18.78 55.57 -51.79
C PRO A 7 -17.63 55.12 -50.88
N LEU A 8 -17.99 54.80 -49.67
CA LEU A 8 -17.12 54.20 -48.62
C LEU A 8 -16.82 52.75 -48.97
N ARG A 9 -15.57 52.43 -49.32
CA ARG A 9 -15.08 51.06 -49.51
C ARG A 9 -14.72 50.49 -48.16
N ILE A 10 -15.50 49.45 -47.71
CA ILE A 10 -15.20 48.66 -46.53
C ILE A 10 -14.15 47.62 -46.93
N PHE A 11 -12.94 47.70 -46.40
CA PHE A 11 -11.95 46.64 -46.46
C PHE A 11 -12.23 45.64 -45.35
N ALA A 12 -12.64 44.41 -45.71
CA ALA A 12 -12.71 43.31 -44.77
C ALA A 12 -11.31 42.74 -44.55
N VAL A 13 -10.77 42.91 -43.36
CA VAL A 13 -9.53 42.28 -42.92
C VAL A 13 -9.86 40.89 -42.37
N ALA A 14 -9.50 39.85 -43.10
CA ALA A 14 -9.59 38.48 -42.64
C ALA A 14 -8.50 38.19 -41.62
N PHE A 15 -8.83 38.00 -40.36
CA PHE A 15 -7.92 37.49 -39.35
C PHE A 15 -7.84 35.96 -39.48
N ALA A 16 -6.71 35.48 -40.00
CA ALA A 16 -6.38 34.06 -39.97
C ALA A 16 -5.85 33.72 -38.55
N THR A 17 -6.68 33.04 -37.74
CA THR A 17 -6.25 32.48 -36.45
C THR A 17 -5.43 31.20 -36.70
N LEU A 18 -4.10 31.32 -36.60
CA LEU A 18 -3.21 30.18 -36.50
C LEU A 18 -3.41 29.49 -35.14
N ALA A 19 -4.13 28.36 -35.13
CA ALA A 19 -4.20 27.49 -33.98
C ALA A 19 -2.87 26.75 -33.81
N PHE A 20 -2.03 27.22 -32.88
CA PHE A 20 -0.89 26.47 -32.39
C PHE A 20 -1.43 25.30 -31.55
N GLY A 21 -1.59 24.14 -32.16
CA GLY A 21 -1.79 22.88 -31.45
C GLY A 21 -0.54 22.55 -30.66
N SER A 22 -0.58 22.74 -29.32
CA SER A 22 0.47 22.25 -28.42
C SER A 22 0.46 20.71 -28.49
N LEU A 23 1.43 20.15 -29.23
CA LEU A 23 1.79 18.73 -29.12
C LEU A 23 2.36 18.52 -27.70
N VAL A 24 1.50 18.13 -26.76
CA VAL A 24 1.94 17.57 -25.49
C VAL A 24 2.58 16.21 -25.83
N PRO A 25 3.88 16.01 -25.61
CA PRO A 25 4.47 14.70 -25.81
C PRO A 25 3.75 13.70 -24.89
N PRO A 26 3.48 12.44 -25.35
CA PRO A 26 2.93 11.44 -24.48
C PRO A 26 3.88 11.26 -23.29
N ALA A 27 3.31 11.30 -22.08
CA ALA A 27 4.07 11.00 -20.87
C ALA A 27 4.78 9.66 -21.09
N ALA A 28 6.11 9.66 -20.93
CA ALA A 28 6.88 8.42 -21.04
C ALA A 28 6.24 7.40 -20.07
N SER A 29 5.72 6.31 -20.63
CA SER A 29 5.25 5.17 -19.85
C SER A 29 6.40 4.77 -18.93
N ALA A 30 6.16 4.75 -17.62
CA ALA A 30 7.14 4.20 -16.68
C ALA A 30 7.48 2.80 -17.20
N ALA A 31 8.76 2.55 -17.48
CA ALA A 31 9.19 1.27 -18.00
C ALA A 31 8.71 0.19 -17.03
N GLU A 32 7.93 -0.75 -17.53
CA GLU A 32 7.41 -1.86 -16.74
C GLU A 32 8.59 -2.69 -16.22
N ILE A 33 8.62 -2.96 -14.93
CA ILE A 33 9.68 -3.76 -14.30
C ILE A 33 9.45 -5.22 -14.71
N PRO A 34 10.32 -5.87 -15.51
CA PRO A 34 10.05 -7.19 -16.07
C PRO A 34 9.76 -8.27 -15.02
N ALA A 35 10.39 -8.15 -13.85
CA ALA A 35 10.17 -9.05 -12.73
C ALA A 35 8.74 -8.95 -12.17
N ILE A 36 8.17 -7.75 -12.12
CA ILE A 36 6.78 -7.51 -11.69
C ILE A 36 5.81 -8.07 -12.74
N ALA A 37 6.00 -7.73 -14.01
CA ALA A 37 5.16 -8.22 -15.10
C ALA A 37 5.09 -9.76 -15.14
N SER A 38 6.23 -10.43 -14.92
CA SER A 38 6.28 -11.89 -14.83
C SER A 38 5.45 -12.44 -13.67
N ARG A 39 5.49 -11.80 -12.50
CA ARG A 39 4.71 -12.21 -11.33
C ARG A 39 3.22 -11.97 -11.51
N GLN A 40 2.84 -10.82 -12.05
CA GLN A 40 1.44 -10.52 -12.39
C GLN A 40 0.86 -11.55 -13.36
N SER A 41 1.64 -11.99 -14.36
CA SER A 41 1.17 -13.00 -15.33
C SER A 41 1.03 -14.40 -14.73
N ALA A 42 1.77 -14.71 -13.65
CA ALA A 42 1.76 -15.99 -12.96
C ALA A 42 0.87 -16.00 -11.71
N GLU A 43 0.30 -14.85 -11.35
CA GLU A 43 -0.51 -14.67 -10.14
C GLU A 43 -1.73 -15.61 -10.12
N LYS A 44 -1.91 -16.34 -9.02
CA LYS A 44 -3.17 -17.03 -8.74
C LYS A 44 -4.22 -15.97 -8.36
N ARG A 45 -5.32 -15.92 -9.10
CA ARG A 45 -6.36 -14.88 -8.94
C ARG A 45 -7.71 -15.41 -8.43
N THR A 46 -7.80 -16.72 -8.17
CA THR A 46 -9.03 -17.37 -7.68
C THR A 46 -8.72 -18.18 -6.44
N PHE A 47 -9.47 -17.92 -5.37
CA PHE A 47 -9.30 -18.54 -4.06
C PHE A 47 -10.63 -19.00 -3.50
N THR A 48 -10.63 -20.10 -2.73
CA THR A 48 -11.78 -20.54 -1.95
C THR A 48 -11.93 -19.68 -0.68
N ASP A 49 -13.09 -19.76 -0.03
CA ASP A 49 -13.29 -19.08 1.25
C ASP A 49 -12.37 -19.63 2.35
N ASP A 50 -12.09 -20.93 2.32
CA ASP A 50 -11.17 -21.57 3.26
C ASP A 50 -9.73 -21.07 3.06
N GLU A 51 -9.26 -20.92 1.82
CA GLU A 51 -7.92 -20.37 1.53
C GLU A 51 -7.79 -18.94 2.02
N ILE A 52 -8.81 -18.10 1.82
CA ILE A 52 -8.81 -16.70 2.28
C ILE A 52 -8.88 -16.65 3.81
N ALA A 53 -9.77 -17.44 4.43
CA ALA A 53 -9.89 -17.51 5.88
C ALA A 53 -8.60 -17.99 6.53
N GLU A 54 -7.95 -19.04 5.99
CA GLU A 54 -6.68 -19.54 6.49
C GLU A 54 -5.60 -18.45 6.49
N GLY A 55 -5.40 -17.75 5.38
CA GLY A 55 -4.42 -16.67 5.30
C GLY A 55 -4.74 -15.53 6.25
N PHE A 56 -5.99 -15.09 6.28
CA PHE A 56 -6.43 -14.04 7.19
C PHE A 56 -6.13 -14.37 8.66
N PHE A 57 -6.50 -15.58 9.11
CA PHE A 57 -6.26 -15.98 10.50
C PHE A 57 -4.77 -16.15 10.83
N LYS A 58 -3.96 -16.54 9.86
CA LYS A 58 -2.51 -16.69 10.06
C LYS A 58 -1.76 -15.36 10.08
N THR A 59 -2.20 -14.37 9.32
CA THR A 59 -1.52 -13.08 9.18
C THR A 59 -2.05 -12.00 10.13
N ALA A 60 -3.37 -11.94 10.35
CA ALA A 60 -3.99 -10.91 11.19
C ALA A 60 -3.90 -11.20 12.70
N PHE A 61 -3.65 -12.46 13.09
CA PHE A 61 -3.46 -12.89 14.48
C PHE A 61 -2.03 -13.36 14.71
N GLY A 62 -1.48 -13.06 15.88
CA GLY A 62 -0.08 -13.30 16.18
C GLY A 62 0.77 -12.04 16.01
N ALA A 63 2.06 -12.20 16.00
CA ALA A 63 3.06 -11.18 15.68
C ALA A 63 4.40 -11.85 15.41
N GLU A 64 5.08 -11.46 14.36
CA GLU A 64 6.36 -12.03 13.91
C GLU A 64 7.41 -12.04 15.04
N TYR A 65 7.57 -10.94 15.74
CA TYR A 65 8.60 -10.77 16.76
C TYR A 65 8.18 -11.10 18.19
N HIS A 66 6.98 -11.55 18.46
CA HIS A 66 6.47 -11.88 19.82
C HIS A 66 6.84 -10.86 20.91
N LEU A 67 7.12 -9.60 20.55
CA LEU A 67 7.56 -8.52 21.46
C LEU A 67 6.59 -8.25 22.59
N ALA A 68 5.30 -8.46 22.31
CA ALA A 68 4.21 -8.26 23.25
C ALA A 68 3.52 -9.58 23.65
N GLY A 69 4.17 -10.74 23.39
CA GLY A 69 3.56 -12.05 23.54
C GLY A 69 2.57 -12.37 22.40
N ARG A 70 1.91 -13.54 22.49
CA ARG A 70 0.90 -13.96 21.53
C ARG A 70 -0.29 -12.99 21.57
N VAL A 71 -0.64 -12.40 20.44
CA VAL A 71 -1.77 -11.47 20.32
C VAL A 71 -2.92 -12.16 19.58
N ASP A 72 -3.93 -12.60 20.33
CA ASP A 72 -5.12 -13.27 19.80
C ASP A 72 -6.27 -12.26 19.59
N ARG A 73 -5.95 -11.08 19.04
CA ARG A 73 -6.90 -9.99 18.82
C ARG A 73 -6.63 -9.28 17.51
N ILE A 74 -7.68 -8.87 16.82
CA ILE A 74 -7.58 -7.99 15.65
C ILE A 74 -6.96 -6.66 16.04
N ARG A 75 -6.00 -6.21 15.23
CA ARG A 75 -5.39 -4.88 15.30
C ARG A 75 -5.58 -4.21 13.95
N LYS A 76 -6.09 -2.99 13.95
CA LYS A 76 -6.29 -2.19 12.74
C LYS A 76 -6.41 -0.72 13.11
N TYR A 77 -6.28 0.16 12.12
CA TYR A 77 -6.65 1.55 12.29
C TYR A 77 -8.16 1.71 12.28
N ASP A 78 -8.68 2.52 13.21
CA ASP A 78 -10.10 2.95 13.27
C ASP A 78 -10.24 4.44 12.90
N VAL A 79 -9.15 5.04 12.42
CA VAL A 79 -9.05 6.43 11.97
C VAL A 79 -8.41 6.48 10.57
N PRO A 80 -8.54 7.60 9.83
CA PRO A 80 -7.86 7.78 8.56
C PRO A 80 -6.34 7.56 8.68
N VAL A 81 -5.79 6.76 7.77
CA VAL A 81 -4.35 6.47 7.70
C VAL A 81 -3.66 7.54 6.87
N ARG A 82 -2.63 8.16 7.43
CA ARG A 82 -1.86 9.23 6.78
C ARG A 82 -0.38 8.86 6.78
N VAL A 83 0.17 8.68 5.58
CA VAL A 83 1.52 8.14 5.37
C VAL A 83 2.48 9.27 5.03
N PHE A 84 3.53 9.45 5.82
CA PHE A 84 4.59 10.42 5.55
C PHE A 84 5.88 9.72 5.12
N ALA A 85 6.46 10.15 3.99
CA ALA A 85 7.74 9.67 3.48
C ALA A 85 8.90 10.53 3.99
N ASP A 86 9.65 10.03 4.97
CA ASP A 86 10.82 10.70 5.55
C ASP A 86 12.12 10.23 4.87
N GLY A 87 12.75 11.13 4.14
CA GLY A 87 14.01 10.87 3.41
C GLY A 87 14.19 11.80 2.21
N ASN A 88 15.36 11.74 1.57
CA ASN A 88 15.78 12.65 0.50
C ASN A 88 15.84 11.95 -0.90
N ARG A 89 14.86 11.10 -1.21
CA ARG A 89 14.78 10.37 -2.48
C ARG A 89 13.43 10.66 -3.14
N PRO A 90 13.35 11.71 -3.99
CA PRO A 90 12.10 12.10 -4.66
C PRO A 90 11.49 10.98 -5.52
N ASP A 91 12.33 10.19 -6.20
CA ASP A 91 11.93 9.02 -6.97
C ASP A 91 11.21 7.97 -6.09
N ARG A 92 11.77 7.63 -4.93
CA ARG A 92 11.19 6.67 -3.98
C ARG A 92 9.92 7.22 -3.31
N LYS A 93 9.89 8.51 -3.00
CA LYS A 93 8.66 9.17 -2.53
C LYS A 93 7.54 9.09 -3.55
N ALA A 94 7.85 9.29 -4.83
CA ALA A 94 6.86 9.16 -5.90
C ALA A 94 6.37 7.71 -6.08
N GLN A 95 7.26 6.71 -5.95
CA GLN A 95 6.87 5.30 -5.97
C GLN A 95 6.00 4.94 -4.77
N LEU A 96 6.38 5.35 -3.56
CA LEU A 96 5.60 5.13 -2.34
C LEU A 96 4.19 5.76 -2.44
N ALA A 97 4.10 6.97 -2.98
CA ALA A 97 2.79 7.62 -3.19
C ALA A 97 1.88 6.81 -4.13
N LYS A 98 2.43 6.16 -5.14
CA LYS A 98 1.67 5.24 -6.02
C LYS A 98 1.22 3.98 -5.26
N VAL A 99 2.08 3.41 -4.43
CA VAL A 99 1.74 2.25 -3.57
C VAL A 99 0.59 2.60 -2.62
N VAL A 100 0.67 3.75 -1.94
CA VAL A 100 -0.40 4.23 -1.05
C VAL A 100 -1.72 4.44 -1.80
N ALA A 101 -1.65 5.05 -2.99
CA ALA A 101 -2.84 5.27 -3.82
C ALA A 101 -3.45 3.95 -4.31
N ASP A 102 -2.63 2.96 -4.70
CA ASP A 102 -3.07 1.64 -5.13
C ASP A 102 -3.78 0.88 -3.99
N ILE A 103 -3.19 0.88 -2.79
CA ILE A 103 -3.81 0.30 -1.58
C ILE A 103 -5.17 0.96 -1.32
N GLY A 104 -5.24 2.30 -1.34
CA GLY A 104 -6.48 3.04 -1.10
C GLY A 104 -7.57 2.79 -2.14
N GLN A 105 -7.21 2.47 -3.38
CA GLN A 105 -8.17 2.11 -4.43
C GLN A 105 -8.69 0.69 -4.33
N ARG A 106 -7.92 -0.24 -3.76
CA ARG A 106 -8.21 -1.67 -3.73
C ARG A 106 -8.79 -2.17 -2.42
N VAL A 107 -8.59 -1.44 -1.32
CA VAL A 107 -9.15 -1.81 -0.01
C VAL A 107 -10.36 -0.95 0.27
N ALA A 108 -11.55 -1.56 0.24
CA ALA A 108 -12.79 -0.90 0.64
C ALA A 108 -12.71 -0.49 2.13
N HIS A 109 -13.37 0.61 2.47
CA HIS A 109 -13.45 1.11 3.84
C HIS A 109 -12.11 1.50 4.50
N LEU A 110 -11.01 1.60 3.74
CA LEU A 110 -9.73 2.12 4.20
C LEU A 110 -9.51 3.52 3.62
N ASP A 111 -9.57 4.54 4.47
CA ASP A 111 -9.17 5.91 4.11
C ASP A 111 -7.67 6.05 4.33
N ILE A 112 -6.87 5.85 3.27
CA ILE A 112 -5.41 5.99 3.29
C ILE A 112 -4.95 7.01 2.26
N ALA A 113 -4.04 7.91 2.66
CA ALA A 113 -3.45 8.92 1.77
C ALA A 113 -2.07 9.34 2.26
N MET A 114 -1.30 9.98 1.37
CA MET A 114 -0.04 10.62 1.76
C MET A 114 -0.31 11.85 2.64
N ALA A 115 0.54 12.05 3.66
CA ALA A 115 0.60 13.25 4.48
C ALA A 115 1.67 14.21 3.95
N GLU A 116 1.44 15.52 4.10
CA GLU A 116 2.43 16.53 3.71
C GLU A 116 3.54 16.70 4.76
N THR A 117 3.23 16.46 6.03
CA THR A 117 4.17 16.61 7.14
C THR A 117 4.14 15.39 8.07
N SER A 118 5.22 15.17 8.79
CA SER A 118 5.34 14.10 9.79
C SER A 118 4.28 14.23 10.89
N ASP A 119 3.98 15.46 11.32
CA ASP A 119 3.03 15.71 12.42
C ASP A 119 1.57 15.40 12.03
N ALA A 120 1.28 15.39 10.73
CA ALA A 120 -0.04 15.03 10.21
C ALA A 120 -0.16 13.52 9.90
N ALA A 121 0.90 12.73 10.15
CA ALA A 121 0.96 11.32 9.81
C ALA A 121 0.81 10.42 11.04
N ASN A 122 0.17 9.27 10.82
CA ASN A 122 0.16 8.16 11.77
C ASN A 122 0.89 6.91 11.22
N VAL A 123 1.40 6.97 9.99
CA VAL A 123 2.37 6.04 9.43
C VAL A 123 3.57 6.83 8.93
N VAL A 124 4.75 6.56 9.48
CA VAL A 124 6.00 7.22 9.06
C VAL A 124 6.91 6.22 8.38
N VAL A 125 7.20 6.46 7.09
CA VAL A 125 8.07 5.61 6.27
C VAL A 125 9.46 6.24 6.19
N LYS A 126 10.45 5.61 6.82
CA LYS A 126 11.86 6.00 6.77
C LYS A 126 12.51 5.43 5.51
N LEU A 127 12.92 6.32 4.61
CA LEU A 127 13.62 5.98 3.37
C LEU A 127 15.13 6.04 3.62
N VAL A 128 15.76 4.90 3.82
CA VAL A 128 17.17 4.80 4.24
C VAL A 128 18.02 4.08 3.20
N ARG A 129 19.33 4.29 3.22
CA ARG A 129 20.24 3.44 2.44
C ARG A 129 20.45 2.11 3.17
N ASP A 130 20.71 1.07 2.43
CA ASP A 130 20.99 -0.25 3.01
C ASP A 130 22.06 -0.21 4.11
N ARG A 131 23.17 0.47 3.88
CA ARG A 131 24.22 0.67 4.89
C ARG A 131 23.79 1.38 6.18
N ASP A 132 22.67 2.09 6.15
CA ASP A 132 22.13 2.85 7.28
C ASP A 132 20.99 2.10 7.99
N LEU A 133 20.50 0.99 7.41
CA LEU A 133 19.37 0.21 7.89
C LEU A 133 19.56 -0.25 9.35
N PHE A 134 20.65 -0.94 9.66
CA PHE A 134 20.90 -1.44 11.01
C PHE A 134 20.97 -0.32 12.07
N ARG A 135 21.56 0.82 11.72
CA ARG A 135 21.60 1.98 12.61
C ARG A 135 20.20 2.54 12.84
N THR A 136 19.37 2.58 11.80
CA THR A 136 17.99 3.04 11.90
C THR A 136 17.17 2.08 12.78
N ILE A 137 17.25 0.77 12.54
CA ILE A 137 16.61 -0.25 13.41
C ILE A 137 17.06 -0.09 14.86
N THR A 138 18.36 0.14 15.08
CA THR A 138 18.91 0.37 16.45
C THR A 138 18.28 1.60 17.11
N SER A 139 18.03 2.67 16.36
CA SER A 139 17.42 3.90 16.92
C SER A 139 15.97 3.71 17.33
N PHE A 140 15.22 2.81 16.67
CA PHE A 140 13.82 2.52 16.97
C PHE A 140 13.65 1.47 18.07
N TYR A 141 14.43 0.42 18.04
CA TYR A 141 14.22 -0.79 18.87
C TYR A 141 15.31 -1.00 19.93
N GLY A 142 16.35 -0.17 19.93
CA GLY A 142 17.53 -0.35 20.80
C GLY A 142 18.51 -1.41 20.27
N SER A 143 19.74 -1.42 20.82
CA SER A 143 20.85 -2.21 20.27
C SER A 143 20.70 -3.73 20.44
N GLU A 144 20.10 -4.18 21.52
CA GLU A 144 19.86 -5.60 21.79
C GLU A 144 18.88 -6.17 20.76
N ARG A 145 17.72 -5.51 20.63
CA ARG A 145 16.67 -5.89 19.72
C ARG A 145 17.09 -5.82 18.25
N ALA A 146 17.82 -4.77 17.89
CA ALA A 146 18.34 -4.64 16.52
C ALA A 146 19.28 -5.79 16.14
N ARG A 147 20.06 -6.33 17.09
CA ARG A 147 20.90 -7.52 16.84
C ARG A 147 20.05 -8.77 16.65
N GLU A 148 19.02 -8.98 17.45
CA GLU A 148 18.09 -10.10 17.28
C GLU A 148 17.44 -10.07 15.90
N ILE A 149 16.87 -8.93 15.51
CA ILE A 149 16.25 -8.70 14.19
C ILE A 149 17.24 -9.04 13.08
N LYS A 150 18.46 -8.49 13.14
CA LYS A 150 19.49 -8.77 12.13
C LYS A 150 19.89 -10.24 12.05
N THR A 151 19.96 -10.93 13.19
CA THR A 151 20.42 -12.33 13.23
C THR A 151 19.33 -13.30 12.77
N SER A 152 18.07 -12.99 13.06
CA SER A 152 16.94 -13.88 12.75
C SER A 152 16.45 -13.74 11.31
N LEU A 153 16.50 -12.53 10.73
CA LEU A 153 15.83 -12.22 9.47
C LEU A 153 16.74 -11.62 8.40
N ASP A 154 17.84 -10.94 8.79
CA ASP A 154 18.65 -10.10 7.89
C ASP A 154 17.79 -9.22 6.97
N PRO A 155 16.85 -8.43 7.53
CA PRO A 155 15.78 -7.79 6.77
C PRO A 155 16.31 -6.71 5.83
N GLN A 156 15.64 -6.56 4.68
CA GLN A 156 15.85 -5.41 3.77
C GLN A 156 14.87 -4.27 4.06
N CYS A 157 13.84 -4.54 4.79
CA CYS A 157 12.79 -3.63 5.24
C CYS A 157 12.19 -4.13 6.56
N LEU A 158 11.43 -3.29 7.21
CA LEU A 158 10.81 -3.62 8.49
C LEU A 158 9.66 -2.69 8.79
N SER A 159 8.61 -3.22 9.40
CA SER A 159 7.54 -2.42 9.97
C SER A 159 7.24 -2.78 11.42
N GLY A 160 6.56 -1.88 12.09
CA GLY A 160 6.04 -2.10 13.43
C GLY A 160 5.02 -1.03 13.79
N PHE A 161 4.16 -1.32 14.76
CA PHE A 161 3.16 -0.36 15.20
C PHE A 161 2.97 -0.34 16.73
N ARG A 162 2.43 0.77 17.20
CA ARG A 162 1.90 0.91 18.56
C ARG A 162 0.37 0.89 18.48
N LYS A 163 -0.25 0.26 19.46
CA LYS A 163 -1.69 0.15 19.56
C LYS A 163 -2.19 0.62 20.93
N SER A 164 -3.46 1.02 20.99
CA SER A 164 -4.19 1.28 22.23
C SER A 164 -4.46 -0.01 23.01
N GLU A 165 -4.97 0.13 24.23
CA GLU A 165 -5.47 -1.00 25.03
C GLU A 165 -6.69 -1.69 24.36
N LYS A 166 -7.38 -0.98 23.44
CA LYS A 166 -8.49 -1.52 22.64
C LYS A 166 -8.05 -2.18 21.35
N TYR A 167 -6.73 -2.34 21.14
CA TYR A 167 -6.14 -2.93 19.93
C TYR A 167 -6.27 -2.07 18.66
N GLU A 168 -6.68 -0.81 18.77
CA GLU A 168 -6.64 0.14 17.68
C GLU A 168 -5.20 0.56 17.41
N ILE A 169 -4.74 0.51 16.17
CA ILE A 169 -3.40 0.98 15.81
C ILE A 169 -3.39 2.51 15.86
N GLU A 170 -2.45 3.08 16.60
CA GLU A 170 -2.31 4.53 16.81
C GLU A 170 -1.17 5.12 15.97
N HIS A 171 -0.12 4.35 15.72
CA HIS A 171 1.03 4.78 14.95
C HIS A 171 1.82 3.58 14.42
N SER A 172 2.33 3.72 13.20
CA SER A 172 3.23 2.75 12.59
C SER A 172 4.52 3.40 12.10
N ASP A 173 5.64 2.70 12.30
CA ASP A 173 6.94 3.02 11.74
C ASP A 173 7.31 1.97 10.70
N VAL A 174 7.67 2.41 9.49
CA VAL A 174 8.11 1.57 8.37
C VAL A 174 9.51 2.01 7.96
N ILE A 175 10.41 1.07 7.73
CA ILE A 175 11.79 1.34 7.29
C ILE A 175 12.00 0.63 5.96
N LEU A 176 12.30 1.39 4.90
CA LEU A 176 12.53 0.87 3.55
C LEU A 176 13.93 1.24 3.06
N THR A 177 14.65 0.28 2.50
CA THR A 177 15.92 0.55 1.80
C THR A 177 15.65 1.13 0.41
N VAL A 178 16.45 2.12 -0.02
CA VAL A 178 16.19 2.90 -1.25
C VAL A 178 17.15 2.60 -2.39
N ASP A 179 18.20 1.80 -2.17
CA ASP A 179 19.32 1.58 -3.09
C ASP A 179 19.47 0.13 -3.58
N ASN A 180 18.54 -0.77 -3.22
CA ASN A 180 18.54 -2.18 -3.62
C ASN A 180 17.76 -2.46 -4.94
N GLY A 181 17.43 -1.42 -5.71
CA GLY A 181 16.71 -1.52 -6.98
C GLY A 181 15.19 -1.29 -6.83
N ASP A 182 14.52 -1.17 -7.98
CA ASP A 182 13.09 -0.80 -7.98
C ASP A 182 12.19 -1.96 -7.54
N PHE A 183 12.55 -3.18 -7.94
CA PHE A 183 11.76 -4.35 -7.55
C PHE A 183 11.76 -4.54 -6.03
N VAL A 184 12.95 -4.57 -5.41
CA VAL A 184 13.09 -4.73 -3.96
C VAL A 184 12.39 -3.60 -3.21
N PHE A 185 12.51 -2.36 -3.70
CA PHE A 185 11.82 -1.24 -3.08
C PHE A 185 10.30 -1.37 -3.11
N LEU A 186 9.72 -1.79 -4.25
CA LEU A 186 8.28 -1.95 -4.38
C LEU A 186 7.76 -3.16 -3.59
N ASP A 187 8.50 -4.25 -3.58
CA ASP A 187 8.22 -5.43 -2.78
C ASP A 187 8.11 -5.07 -1.31
N CYS A 188 9.17 -4.52 -0.75
CA CYS A 188 9.21 -3.99 0.60
C CYS A 188 8.13 -2.93 0.89
N ALA A 189 7.86 -2.03 -0.06
CA ALA A 189 6.88 -0.96 0.17
C ALA A 189 5.45 -1.50 0.29
N TYR A 190 5.08 -2.50 -0.51
CA TYR A 190 3.77 -3.15 -0.34
C TYR A 190 3.72 -3.97 0.94
N GLU A 191 4.67 -4.88 1.15
CA GLU A 191 4.70 -5.77 2.30
C GLU A 191 4.61 -4.99 3.61
N GLU A 192 5.55 -4.08 3.85
CA GLU A 192 5.66 -3.36 5.12
C GLU A 192 4.53 -2.36 5.35
N LEU A 193 4.00 -1.72 4.29
CA LEU A 193 2.81 -0.90 4.45
C LEU A 193 1.59 -1.75 4.81
N LEU A 194 1.38 -2.89 4.17
CA LEU A 194 0.26 -3.77 4.48
C LEU A 194 0.38 -4.37 5.88
N GLN A 195 1.59 -4.79 6.30
CA GLN A 195 1.85 -5.23 7.67
C GLN A 195 1.57 -4.12 8.69
N SER A 196 1.97 -2.89 8.39
CA SER A 196 1.73 -1.72 9.25
C SER A 196 0.25 -1.41 9.47
N LEU A 197 -0.64 -1.93 8.60
CA LEU A 197 -2.09 -1.80 8.68
C LEU A 197 -2.77 -2.86 9.55
N GLY A 198 -2.02 -3.89 10.02
CA GLY A 198 -2.55 -4.87 10.98
C GLY A 198 -2.14 -6.32 10.82
N PRO A 199 -2.02 -6.90 9.60
CA PRO A 199 -1.62 -8.29 9.42
C PRO A 199 -0.09 -8.43 9.54
N ILE A 200 0.43 -8.30 10.76
CA ILE A 200 1.87 -8.22 11.05
C ILE A 200 2.54 -9.59 11.29
N ASN A 201 1.83 -10.67 11.07
CA ASN A 201 2.39 -12.00 11.33
C ASN A 201 2.75 -12.70 10.03
N ASP A 202 4.03 -12.99 9.82
CA ASP A 202 4.49 -13.75 8.68
C ASP A 202 4.17 -15.24 8.82
N THR A 203 3.99 -15.89 7.68
CA THR A 203 3.61 -17.28 7.62
C THR A 203 4.17 -17.98 6.38
N SER A 204 5.10 -18.91 6.59
CA SER A 204 5.65 -19.73 5.50
C SER A 204 4.68 -20.79 4.95
N SER A 205 3.52 -20.96 5.59
CA SER A 205 2.55 -22.00 5.25
C SER A 205 1.49 -21.57 4.24
N VAL A 206 1.42 -20.28 3.88
CA VAL A 206 0.52 -19.74 2.87
C VAL A 206 1.34 -19.26 1.67
N PRO A 207 1.31 -19.98 0.55
CA PRO A 207 2.22 -19.71 -0.58
C PRO A 207 1.77 -18.56 -1.49
N TRP A 208 0.66 -17.90 -1.18
CA TRP A 208 0.03 -16.89 -2.02
C TRP A 208 0.21 -15.47 -1.50
N THR A 209 0.53 -15.29 -0.22
CA THR A 209 0.62 -14.00 0.44
C THR A 209 2.04 -13.45 0.40
N MET A 210 2.18 -12.14 0.30
CA MET A 210 3.47 -11.45 0.50
C MET A 210 3.94 -11.49 1.97
N PHE A 211 3.06 -11.82 2.92
CA PHE A 211 3.42 -12.10 4.32
C PHE A 211 4.07 -13.49 4.50
N ASN A 212 4.75 -13.95 3.47
CA ASN A 212 5.57 -15.15 3.43
C ASN A 212 6.93 -14.80 2.83
N ASP A 213 7.99 -14.78 3.63
CA ASP A 213 9.36 -14.40 3.26
C ASP A 213 9.90 -15.09 1.98
N ASN A 214 9.28 -16.21 1.57
CA ASN A 214 9.63 -16.90 0.33
C ASN A 214 8.86 -16.38 -0.90
N VAL A 215 7.97 -15.40 -0.72
CA VAL A 215 7.12 -14.82 -1.77
C VAL A 215 7.45 -13.35 -1.93
N SER A 216 7.96 -12.98 -3.10
CA SER A 216 8.24 -11.59 -3.44
C SER A 216 7.39 -11.20 -4.64
N MET A 217 6.49 -10.23 -4.50
CA MET A 217 5.52 -9.85 -5.54
C MET A 217 5.85 -8.52 -6.20
N GLY A 218 6.20 -7.51 -5.42
CA GLY A 218 6.40 -6.13 -5.89
C GLY A 218 5.11 -5.43 -6.34
N ILE A 219 3.96 -6.00 -6.04
CA ILE A 219 2.60 -5.51 -6.35
C ILE A 219 1.64 -5.88 -5.22
N PHE A 220 0.52 -5.18 -5.12
CA PHE A 220 -0.60 -5.59 -4.28
C PHE A 220 -1.44 -6.65 -4.98
N ASP A 221 -1.10 -7.92 -4.76
CA ASP A 221 -1.75 -9.07 -5.41
C ASP A 221 -3.18 -9.31 -4.92
N VAL A 222 -3.92 -10.13 -5.67
CA VAL A 222 -5.34 -10.40 -5.40
C VAL A 222 -5.55 -11.09 -4.06
N TYR A 223 -4.61 -11.95 -3.63
CA TYR A 223 -4.76 -12.66 -2.36
C TYR A 223 -4.72 -11.72 -1.17
N ASP A 224 -3.71 -10.85 -1.13
CA ASP A 224 -3.54 -9.90 -0.03
C ASP A 224 -4.61 -8.79 -0.07
N GLN A 225 -5.19 -8.49 -1.25
CA GLN A 225 -6.39 -7.67 -1.32
C GLN A 225 -7.58 -8.33 -0.59
N TYR A 226 -7.75 -9.66 -0.67
CA TYR A 226 -8.76 -10.35 0.15
C TYR A 226 -8.46 -10.18 1.63
N ILE A 227 -7.22 -10.41 2.07
CA ILE A 227 -6.81 -10.28 3.48
C ILE A 227 -7.14 -8.88 4.03
N LEU A 228 -6.71 -7.82 3.32
CA LEU A 228 -6.93 -6.44 3.78
C LEU A 228 -8.41 -6.02 3.72
N ASN A 229 -9.16 -6.47 2.71
CA ASN A 229 -10.59 -6.16 2.62
C ASN A 229 -11.39 -6.88 3.71
N VAL A 230 -11.03 -8.10 4.12
CA VAL A 230 -11.60 -8.75 5.31
C VAL A 230 -11.27 -7.95 6.56
N LEU A 231 -10.01 -7.54 6.75
CA LEU A 231 -9.58 -6.79 7.93
C LEU A 231 -10.33 -5.44 8.06
N TYR A 232 -10.49 -4.73 6.95
CA TYR A 232 -11.10 -3.39 6.95
C TYR A 232 -12.62 -3.41 6.74
N ASP A 233 -13.26 -4.58 6.60
CA ASP A 233 -14.72 -4.67 6.61
C ASP A 233 -15.29 -4.06 7.92
N PRO A 234 -16.37 -3.28 7.86
CA PRO A 234 -16.94 -2.63 9.05
C PRO A 234 -17.41 -3.57 10.16
N ARG A 235 -17.65 -4.86 9.85
CA ARG A 235 -18.03 -5.90 10.85
C ARG A 235 -16.83 -6.41 11.64
N ILE A 236 -15.61 -6.29 11.09
CA ILE A 236 -14.36 -6.67 11.77
C ILE A 236 -13.86 -5.46 12.57
N LYS A 237 -13.86 -5.57 13.88
CA LYS A 237 -13.46 -4.51 14.81
C LYS A 237 -12.11 -4.79 15.45
N ALA A 238 -11.36 -3.73 15.78
CA ALA A 238 -10.19 -3.86 16.63
C ALA A 238 -10.58 -4.55 17.95
N GLY A 239 -9.72 -5.45 18.45
CA GLY A 239 -9.96 -6.21 19.67
C GLY A 239 -10.80 -7.49 19.53
N MET A 240 -11.40 -7.76 18.36
CA MET A 240 -12.14 -9.03 18.17
C MET A 240 -11.23 -10.24 18.29
N THR A 241 -11.76 -11.29 18.90
CA THR A 241 -11.16 -12.63 18.99
C THR A 241 -11.33 -13.41 17.70
N VAL A 242 -10.64 -14.54 17.58
CA VAL A 242 -10.80 -15.49 16.45
C VAL A 242 -12.25 -15.96 16.34
N GLU A 243 -12.90 -16.28 17.47
CA GLU A 243 -14.27 -16.78 17.51
C GLU A 243 -15.28 -15.72 17.06
N GLU A 244 -15.10 -14.48 17.51
CA GLU A 244 -15.96 -13.36 17.08
C GLU A 244 -15.81 -13.07 15.59
N VAL A 245 -14.60 -13.14 15.06
CA VAL A 245 -14.35 -12.98 13.62
C VAL A 245 -14.99 -14.14 12.83
N LYS A 246 -14.81 -15.39 13.26
CA LYS A 246 -15.41 -16.55 12.59
C LYS A 246 -16.95 -16.44 12.49
N ALA A 247 -17.57 -15.82 13.47
CA ALA A 247 -19.03 -15.67 13.50
C ALA A 247 -19.57 -14.75 12.38
N VAL A 248 -18.78 -13.75 11.94
CA VAL A 248 -19.18 -12.77 10.91
C VAL A 248 -18.51 -13.02 9.56
N LEU A 249 -17.46 -13.84 9.53
CA LEU A 249 -16.61 -14.02 8.35
C LEU A 249 -17.35 -14.49 7.08
N PRO A 250 -18.35 -15.41 7.13
CA PRO A 250 -19.06 -15.83 5.93
C PRO A 250 -19.76 -14.67 5.18
N GLU A 251 -20.39 -13.75 5.93
CA GLU A 251 -21.05 -12.58 5.37
C GLU A 251 -20.01 -11.57 4.85
N VAL A 252 -18.90 -11.40 5.58
CA VAL A 252 -17.79 -10.53 5.18
C VAL A 252 -17.19 -11.02 3.85
N LEU A 253 -16.90 -12.31 3.73
CA LEU A 253 -16.34 -12.90 2.52
C LEU A 253 -17.25 -12.73 1.31
N ALA A 254 -18.57 -12.83 1.49
CA ALA A 254 -19.52 -12.62 0.40
C ALA A 254 -19.37 -11.21 -0.23
N ASP A 255 -19.32 -10.17 0.61
CA ASP A 255 -19.19 -8.78 0.16
C ASP A 255 -17.78 -8.47 -0.36
N VAL A 256 -16.75 -8.96 0.32
CA VAL A 256 -15.35 -8.78 -0.07
C VAL A 256 -15.07 -9.40 -1.44
N ARG A 257 -15.67 -10.56 -1.75
CA ARG A 257 -15.54 -11.17 -3.08
C ARG A 257 -16.10 -10.29 -4.19
N VAL A 258 -17.25 -9.70 -3.96
CA VAL A 258 -17.86 -8.77 -4.95
C VAL A 258 -16.92 -7.60 -5.20
N TRP A 259 -16.37 -7.02 -4.14
CA TRP A 259 -15.46 -5.89 -4.26
C TRP A 259 -14.14 -6.26 -4.97
N VAL A 260 -13.44 -7.30 -4.49
CA VAL A 260 -12.14 -7.70 -5.06
C VAL A 260 -12.28 -8.12 -6.52
N LYS A 261 -13.34 -8.85 -6.88
CA LYS A 261 -13.62 -9.16 -8.28
C LYS A 261 -13.80 -7.90 -9.12
N LYS A 262 -14.58 -6.94 -8.62
CA LYS A 262 -14.85 -5.68 -9.32
C LYS A 262 -13.59 -4.86 -9.58
N VAL A 263 -12.72 -4.67 -8.58
CA VAL A 263 -11.53 -3.81 -8.71
C VAL A 263 -10.40 -4.46 -9.51
N ASN A 264 -10.48 -5.77 -9.77
CA ASN A 264 -9.51 -6.53 -10.54
C ASN A 264 -10.06 -7.07 -11.87
N ASP A 265 -11.26 -6.66 -12.28
CA ASP A 265 -11.94 -7.15 -13.49
C ASP A 265 -11.97 -8.69 -13.59
N LEU A 266 -12.20 -9.38 -12.44
CA LEU A 266 -12.28 -10.83 -12.39
C LEU A 266 -13.68 -11.31 -12.79
N PRO A 267 -13.81 -12.49 -13.43
CA PRO A 267 -15.11 -13.07 -13.78
C PRO A 267 -15.95 -13.36 -12.53
N GLU A 268 -17.26 -13.35 -12.72
CA GLU A 268 -18.24 -13.68 -11.68
C GLU A 268 -18.14 -15.14 -11.19
#